data_fd21f49be68e165cee1e8c11e6248bb7
#
_entry.id   fd21f49be68e165cee1e8c11e6248bb7
#
_cell.length_a   1.000
_cell.length_b   1.000
_cell.length_c   1.000
_cell.angle_alpha   90.00
_cell.angle_beta   90.00
_cell.angle_gamma   90.00
#
_symmetry.space_group_name_H-M   'P 1'
#
loop_
_entity.id
_entity.type
_entity.pdbx_description
1 polymer ?
#
loop_
_entity_poly.entity_id
_entity_poly.type
_entity_poly.pdbx_seq_one_letter_code
_entity_poly.pdbx_strand_id
1 'polypeptide(L)'
;MRLRLLDRYVLKELLYPFVFGIAAFSSIFIASTMLFKITQYMTKYGAPLETVARLFMYNLPEIINYTFPMSMLLAALMAFGKLSGSSEITAMKAGGISYYRIVAPVLVVGFIVSMFSVIWAEKVVPTSKATASRILNEEIRHNTRPTTQDHIIIKTISGDTQRVTYANKFDEKLGKMTDITIEEFNKGKIARIQTAKEGYWENGSWRIVDGNVFALDDKDGVQSSAKFKEQIIPLNFSPKQISWEQKEPEEMTIRELREYISMLESQHSSAARQWCEIFMRINIPLASFFFAMIGACLGTQKQRTSSSIGLGISIIVIFIYYAVMTFTTGLGKGGAMPPLLACMLPNILCLGAGLYLMKKKNA
;
A
#
# COMPACT_ATOMS: atom_id res chain seq x y z
N MET A 1 -34.23 -9.49 4.87
CA MET A 1 -34.89 -8.16 4.86
C MET A 1 -35.38 -7.89 3.44
N ARG A 2 -36.71 -7.77 3.20
CA ARG A 2 -37.20 -7.44 1.86
C ARG A 2 -36.82 -5.99 1.53
N LEU A 3 -36.00 -5.78 0.49
CA LEU A 3 -35.69 -4.45 -0.03
C LEU A 3 -36.97 -3.74 -0.40
N ARG A 4 -37.19 -2.53 0.13
CA ARG A 4 -38.37 -1.71 -0.25
C ARG A 4 -38.18 -1.24 -1.71
N LEU A 5 -39.25 -0.93 -2.39
CA LEU A 5 -39.23 -0.52 -3.80
C LEU A 5 -38.27 0.67 -4.04
N LEU A 6 -38.27 1.62 -3.11
CA LEU A 6 -37.37 2.78 -3.10
C LEU A 6 -35.90 2.35 -3.08
N ASP A 7 -35.54 1.40 -2.21
CA ASP A 7 -34.14 0.95 -2.09
C ASP A 7 -33.64 0.32 -3.40
N ARG A 8 -34.48 -0.55 -4.00
CA ARG A 8 -34.17 -1.18 -5.28
C ARG A 8 -34.06 -0.17 -6.41
N TYR A 9 -34.87 0.87 -6.41
CA TYR A 9 -34.83 1.93 -7.39
C TYR A 9 -33.50 2.73 -7.30
N VAL A 10 -33.16 3.23 -6.12
CA VAL A 10 -31.92 3.97 -5.89
C VAL A 10 -30.70 3.11 -6.21
N LEU A 11 -30.70 1.83 -5.84
CA LEU A 11 -29.63 0.90 -6.14
C LEU A 11 -29.42 0.70 -7.65
N LYS A 12 -30.51 0.60 -8.42
CA LYS A 12 -30.43 0.46 -9.88
C LYS A 12 -29.80 1.69 -10.54
N GLU A 13 -30.17 2.89 -10.07
CA GLU A 13 -29.61 4.14 -10.58
C GLU A 13 -28.12 4.32 -10.21
N LEU A 14 -27.66 3.69 -9.13
CA LEU A 14 -26.28 3.76 -8.67
C LEU A 14 -25.35 2.80 -9.45
N LEU A 15 -25.85 1.62 -9.83
CA LEU A 15 -25.01 0.53 -10.35
C LEU A 15 -24.34 0.89 -11.68
N TYR A 16 -25.08 1.45 -12.63
CA TYR A 16 -24.56 1.78 -13.94
C TYR A 16 -23.43 2.84 -13.88
N PRO A 17 -23.63 3.99 -13.20
CA PRO A 17 -22.54 4.96 -13.06
C PRO A 17 -21.35 4.43 -12.24
N PHE A 18 -21.56 3.47 -11.33
CA PHE A 18 -20.47 2.87 -10.56
C PHE A 18 -19.56 2.04 -11.46
N VAL A 19 -20.11 1.15 -12.28
CA VAL A 19 -19.34 0.35 -13.23
C VAL A 19 -18.65 1.23 -14.27
N PHE A 20 -19.37 2.24 -14.78
CA PHE A 20 -18.79 3.24 -15.68
C PHE A 20 -17.63 3.98 -15.03
N GLY A 21 -17.76 4.37 -13.77
CA GLY A 21 -16.71 5.04 -12.99
C GLY A 21 -15.46 4.18 -12.85
N ILE A 22 -15.61 2.89 -12.53
CA ILE A 22 -14.46 1.96 -12.46
C ILE A 22 -13.73 1.93 -13.81
N ALA A 23 -14.45 1.74 -14.91
CA ALA A 23 -13.83 1.70 -16.23
C ALA A 23 -13.15 3.03 -16.60
N ALA A 24 -13.83 4.16 -16.38
CA ALA A 24 -13.32 5.49 -16.72
C ALA A 24 -12.07 5.86 -15.90
N PHE A 25 -12.14 5.73 -14.57
CA PHE A 25 -10.99 6.07 -13.72
C PHE A 25 -9.84 5.09 -13.90
N SER A 26 -10.11 3.79 -14.06
CA SER A 26 -9.04 2.83 -14.37
C SER A 26 -8.36 3.17 -15.70
N SER A 27 -9.10 3.54 -16.74
CA SER A 27 -8.51 3.97 -18.02
C SER A 27 -7.63 5.20 -17.88
N ILE A 28 -8.05 6.19 -17.08
CA ILE A 28 -7.25 7.41 -16.80
C ILE A 28 -5.96 7.04 -16.06
N PHE A 29 -6.04 6.19 -15.01
CA PHE A 29 -4.85 5.74 -14.28
C PHE A 29 -3.89 4.96 -15.16
N ILE A 30 -4.42 4.08 -15.99
CA ILE A 30 -3.66 3.32 -16.96
C ILE A 30 -2.91 4.28 -17.91
N ALA A 31 -3.63 5.21 -18.50
CA ALA A 31 -3.03 6.17 -19.42
C ALA A 31 -1.93 7.02 -18.76
N SER A 32 -2.16 7.48 -17.53
CA SER A 32 -1.22 8.38 -16.84
C SER A 32 0.01 7.67 -16.27
N THR A 33 -0.12 6.42 -15.80
CA THR A 33 0.97 5.74 -15.08
C THR A 33 1.68 4.66 -15.89
N MET A 34 0.96 3.99 -16.80
CA MET A 34 1.46 2.82 -17.50
C MET A 34 1.94 3.08 -18.92
N LEU A 35 1.34 4.05 -19.61
CA LEU A 35 1.64 4.26 -21.06
C LEU A 35 3.12 4.57 -21.31
N PHE A 36 3.71 5.44 -20.50
CA PHE A 36 5.14 5.75 -20.56
C PHE A 36 6.02 4.56 -20.18
N LYS A 37 5.60 3.78 -19.19
CA LYS A 37 6.35 2.58 -18.76
C LYS A 37 6.33 1.50 -19.83
N ILE A 38 5.20 1.30 -20.52
CA ILE A 38 5.10 0.35 -21.65
C ILE A 38 6.13 0.71 -22.71
N THR A 39 6.13 1.95 -23.17
CA THR A 39 7.09 2.43 -24.18
C THR A 39 8.53 2.24 -23.69
N GLN A 40 8.82 2.59 -22.45
CA GLN A 40 10.15 2.42 -21.87
C GLN A 40 10.59 0.95 -21.80
N TYR A 41 9.69 0.02 -21.41
CA TYR A 41 10.01 -1.39 -21.32
C TYR A 41 10.28 -2.02 -22.68
N MET A 42 9.52 -1.63 -23.71
CA MET A 42 9.73 -2.11 -25.06
C MET A 42 10.99 -1.51 -25.72
N THR A 43 11.23 -0.19 -25.55
CA THR A 43 12.33 0.49 -26.25
C THR A 43 13.68 0.33 -25.53
N LYS A 44 13.71 0.41 -24.20
CA LYS A 44 14.96 0.36 -23.41
C LYS A 44 15.40 -1.07 -23.09
N TYR A 45 14.44 -1.96 -22.82
CA TYR A 45 14.74 -3.32 -22.38
C TYR A 45 14.43 -4.37 -23.46
N GLY A 46 13.87 -3.99 -24.60
CA GLY A 46 13.54 -4.92 -25.68
C GLY A 46 12.46 -5.95 -25.29
N ALA A 47 11.64 -5.64 -24.25
CA ALA A 47 10.66 -6.59 -23.73
C ALA A 47 9.56 -6.88 -24.78
N PRO A 48 9.17 -8.16 -24.99
CA PRO A 48 8.10 -8.50 -25.89
C PRO A 48 6.75 -7.96 -25.39
N LEU A 49 5.86 -7.60 -26.30
CA LEU A 49 4.56 -7.03 -25.98
C LEU A 49 3.73 -7.94 -25.05
N GLU A 50 3.83 -9.24 -25.21
CA GLU A 50 3.15 -10.22 -24.37
C GLU A 50 3.56 -10.11 -22.91
N THR A 51 4.86 -10.02 -22.62
CA THR A 51 5.40 -9.86 -21.26
C THR A 51 4.94 -8.53 -20.64
N VAL A 52 4.97 -7.45 -21.43
CA VAL A 52 4.49 -6.14 -21.00
C VAL A 52 2.98 -6.18 -20.73
N ALA A 53 2.19 -6.83 -21.57
CA ALA A 53 0.75 -7.01 -21.35
C ALA A 53 0.45 -7.82 -20.09
N ARG A 54 1.19 -8.92 -19.82
CA ARG A 54 1.08 -9.67 -18.56
C ARG A 54 1.42 -8.81 -17.35
N LEU A 55 2.52 -8.08 -17.38
CA LEU A 55 2.87 -7.12 -16.31
C LEU A 55 1.73 -6.14 -16.05
N PHE A 56 1.11 -5.68 -17.11
CA PHE A 56 -0.01 -4.76 -17.05
C PHE A 56 -1.22 -5.36 -16.34
N MET A 57 -1.61 -6.58 -16.74
CA MET A 57 -2.73 -7.30 -16.12
C MET A 57 -2.54 -7.51 -14.62
N TYR A 58 -1.30 -7.80 -14.19
CA TYR A 58 -1.00 -7.95 -12.76
C TYR A 58 -0.93 -6.62 -11.97
N ASN A 59 -0.84 -5.47 -12.63
CA ASN A 59 -0.98 -4.16 -11.98
C ASN A 59 -2.43 -3.67 -11.91
N LEU A 60 -3.37 -4.22 -12.71
CA LEU A 60 -4.77 -3.81 -12.70
C LEU A 60 -5.46 -3.92 -11.33
N PRO A 61 -5.27 -4.98 -10.52
CA PRO A 61 -5.93 -5.10 -9.23
C PRO A 61 -5.63 -3.95 -8.27
N GLU A 62 -4.42 -3.42 -8.26
CA GLU A 62 -4.04 -2.25 -7.47
C GLU A 62 -4.75 -0.99 -7.98
N ILE A 63 -4.76 -0.76 -9.28
CA ILE A 63 -5.45 0.38 -9.90
C ILE A 63 -6.94 0.34 -9.57
N ILE A 64 -7.60 -0.82 -9.72
CA ILE A 64 -9.01 -1.01 -9.41
C ILE A 64 -9.29 -0.70 -7.94
N ASN A 65 -8.41 -1.08 -7.02
CA ASN A 65 -8.55 -0.76 -5.60
C ASN A 65 -8.64 0.75 -5.33
N TYR A 66 -7.83 1.55 -6.00
CA TYR A 66 -7.90 3.01 -5.91
C TYR A 66 -9.12 3.61 -6.59
N THR A 67 -9.66 2.95 -7.62
CA THR A 67 -10.81 3.47 -8.37
C THR A 67 -12.17 3.19 -7.70
N PHE A 68 -12.28 2.22 -6.78
CA PHE A 68 -13.53 1.95 -6.05
C PHE A 68 -14.09 3.19 -5.33
N PRO A 69 -13.32 3.91 -4.50
CA PRO A 69 -13.83 5.12 -3.85
C PRO A 69 -14.23 6.21 -4.85
N MET A 70 -13.40 6.44 -5.86
CA MET A 70 -13.67 7.44 -6.90
C MET A 70 -14.95 7.14 -7.66
N SER A 71 -15.13 5.88 -8.03
CA SER A 71 -16.33 5.41 -8.75
C SER A 71 -17.57 5.50 -7.89
N MET A 72 -17.45 5.27 -6.58
CA MET A 72 -18.57 5.41 -5.65
C MET A 72 -19.02 6.86 -5.49
N LEU A 73 -18.06 7.81 -5.45
CA LEU A 73 -18.35 9.25 -5.46
C LEU A 73 -19.09 9.65 -6.72
N LEU A 74 -18.55 9.28 -7.88
CA LEU A 74 -19.15 9.59 -9.18
C LEU A 74 -20.55 8.99 -9.31
N ALA A 75 -20.71 7.73 -8.93
CA ALA A 75 -21.97 7.03 -8.98
C ALA A 75 -23.04 7.71 -8.11
N ALA A 76 -22.69 8.06 -6.87
CA ALA A 76 -23.61 8.76 -5.98
C ALA A 76 -23.97 10.16 -6.51
N LEU A 77 -22.98 10.91 -7.02
CA LEU A 77 -23.22 12.22 -7.65
C LEU A 77 -24.15 12.13 -8.85
N MET A 78 -23.91 11.18 -9.76
CA MET A 78 -24.73 11.03 -10.97
C MET A 78 -26.14 10.53 -10.64
N ALA A 79 -26.26 9.51 -9.78
CA ALA A 79 -27.56 8.97 -9.38
C ALA A 79 -28.42 10.04 -8.69
N PHE A 80 -27.87 10.73 -7.70
CA PHE A 80 -28.60 11.78 -6.98
C PHE A 80 -28.80 13.04 -7.82
N GLY A 81 -27.86 13.35 -8.72
CA GLY A 81 -28.03 14.43 -9.70
C GLY A 81 -29.21 14.16 -10.63
N LYS A 82 -29.36 12.92 -11.13
CA LYS A 82 -30.50 12.51 -11.94
C LYS A 82 -31.82 12.58 -11.16
N LEU A 83 -31.87 11.95 -9.97
CA LEU A 83 -33.06 11.95 -9.10
C LEU A 83 -33.47 13.38 -8.68
N SER A 84 -32.51 14.27 -8.48
CA SER A 84 -32.76 15.67 -8.15
C SER A 84 -33.25 16.44 -9.37
N GLY A 85 -32.63 16.24 -10.53
CA GLY A 85 -33.00 16.90 -11.79
C GLY A 85 -34.41 16.53 -12.30
N SER A 86 -34.87 15.30 -12.04
CA SER A 86 -36.25 14.85 -12.30
C SER A 86 -37.23 15.24 -11.18
N SER A 87 -36.78 16.00 -10.17
CA SER A 87 -37.58 16.42 -9.00
C SER A 87 -38.09 15.28 -8.13
N GLU A 88 -37.60 14.06 -8.30
CA GLU A 88 -38.04 12.88 -7.55
C GLU A 88 -37.63 12.99 -6.06
N ILE A 89 -36.45 13.49 -5.73
CA ILE A 89 -36.05 13.74 -4.34
C ILE A 89 -37.00 14.74 -3.67
N THR A 90 -37.39 15.78 -4.41
CA THR A 90 -38.35 16.78 -3.91
C THR A 90 -39.74 16.16 -3.67
N ALA A 91 -40.23 15.34 -4.60
CA ALA A 91 -41.48 14.62 -4.43
C ALA A 91 -41.44 13.65 -3.24
N MET A 92 -40.37 12.90 -3.06
CA MET A 92 -40.18 12.01 -1.91
C MET A 92 -40.17 12.77 -0.58
N LYS A 93 -39.50 13.93 -0.52
CA LYS A 93 -39.49 14.80 0.68
C LYS A 93 -40.89 15.38 0.95
N ALA A 94 -41.60 15.82 -0.07
CA ALA A 94 -42.98 16.30 0.04
C ALA A 94 -43.92 15.20 0.54
N GLY A 95 -43.67 13.93 0.19
CA GLY A 95 -44.34 12.74 0.72
C GLY A 95 -43.91 12.34 2.14
N GLY A 96 -43.15 13.16 2.85
CA GLY A 96 -42.74 12.92 4.24
C GLY A 96 -41.52 11.98 4.41
N ILE A 97 -40.86 11.60 3.33
CA ILE A 97 -39.65 10.75 3.42
C ILE A 97 -38.44 11.62 3.79
N SER A 98 -37.79 11.32 4.93
CA SER A 98 -36.59 12.05 5.35
C SER A 98 -35.44 11.86 4.37
N TYR A 99 -34.57 12.86 4.22
CA TYR A 99 -33.39 12.78 3.37
C TYR A 99 -32.47 11.64 3.77
N TYR A 100 -32.29 11.40 5.08
CA TYR A 100 -31.51 10.27 5.59
C TYR A 100 -32.01 8.91 5.05
N ARG A 101 -33.34 8.74 4.93
CA ARG A 101 -33.91 7.49 4.41
C ARG A 101 -33.66 7.33 2.90
N ILE A 102 -33.63 8.44 2.15
CA ILE A 102 -33.35 8.41 0.71
C ILE A 102 -31.85 8.05 0.47
N VAL A 103 -30.94 8.55 1.31
CA VAL A 103 -29.49 8.29 1.19
C VAL A 103 -29.09 6.92 1.76
N ALA A 104 -29.85 6.36 2.69
CA ALA A 104 -29.52 5.12 3.38
C ALA A 104 -29.10 3.95 2.44
N PRO A 105 -29.80 3.67 1.32
CA PRO A 105 -29.38 2.60 0.39
C PRO A 105 -27.98 2.80 -0.18
N VAL A 106 -27.61 4.05 -0.47
CA VAL A 106 -26.29 4.40 -1.03
C VAL A 106 -25.20 4.22 0.01
N LEU A 107 -25.48 4.58 1.28
CA LEU A 107 -24.53 4.35 2.38
C LEU A 107 -24.30 2.85 2.62
N VAL A 108 -25.35 2.03 2.53
CA VAL A 108 -25.24 0.58 2.64
C VAL A 108 -24.35 0.02 1.52
N VAL A 109 -24.55 0.46 0.28
CA VAL A 109 -23.69 0.05 -0.84
C VAL A 109 -22.26 0.54 -0.64
N GLY A 110 -22.07 1.80 -0.25
CA GLY A 110 -20.75 2.34 0.06
C GLY A 110 -20.02 1.53 1.12
N PHE A 111 -20.72 1.07 2.16
CA PHE A 111 -20.17 0.19 3.18
C PHE A 111 -19.81 -1.20 2.62
N ILE A 112 -20.69 -1.80 1.81
CA ILE A 112 -20.42 -3.10 1.17
C ILE A 112 -19.22 -3.00 0.24
N VAL A 113 -19.15 -1.95 -0.59
CA VAL A 113 -18.01 -1.69 -1.48
C VAL A 113 -16.72 -1.48 -0.66
N SER A 114 -16.78 -0.74 0.44
CA SER A 114 -15.63 -0.58 1.35
C SER A 114 -15.14 -1.92 1.90
N MET A 115 -16.03 -2.77 2.39
CA MET A 115 -15.67 -4.07 2.94
C MET A 115 -15.09 -5.01 1.87
N PHE A 116 -15.71 -5.03 0.69
CA PHE A 116 -15.19 -5.77 -0.47
C PHE A 116 -13.80 -5.29 -0.86
N SER A 117 -13.59 -3.98 -0.92
CA SER A 117 -12.32 -3.36 -1.29
C SER A 117 -11.21 -3.65 -0.27
N VAL A 118 -11.52 -3.72 1.04
CA VAL A 118 -10.55 -4.17 2.07
C VAL A 118 -10.09 -5.60 1.81
N ILE A 119 -11.03 -6.52 1.54
CA ILE A 119 -10.70 -7.91 1.23
C ILE A 119 -9.87 -8.01 -0.06
N TRP A 120 -10.22 -7.20 -1.06
CA TRP A 120 -9.49 -7.11 -2.32
C TRP A 120 -8.06 -6.61 -2.11
N ALA A 121 -7.88 -5.54 -1.34
CA ALA A 121 -6.57 -4.95 -1.01
C ALA A 121 -5.66 -5.92 -0.24
N GLU A 122 -6.22 -6.82 0.59
CA GLU A 122 -5.43 -7.76 1.37
C GLU A 122 -5.13 -9.07 0.63
N LYS A 123 -6.09 -9.60 -0.16
CA LYS A 123 -5.92 -10.93 -0.78
C LYS A 123 -5.45 -10.88 -2.23
N VAL A 124 -5.90 -9.89 -3.00
CA VAL A 124 -5.64 -9.83 -4.45
C VAL A 124 -4.46 -8.93 -4.78
N VAL A 125 -4.41 -7.74 -4.19
CA VAL A 125 -3.38 -6.75 -4.52
C VAL A 125 -1.96 -7.25 -4.22
N PRO A 126 -1.61 -7.79 -3.04
CA PRO A 126 -0.24 -8.20 -2.73
C PRO A 126 0.27 -9.31 -3.63
N THR A 127 -0.55 -10.33 -3.89
CA THR A 127 -0.17 -11.45 -4.76
C THR A 127 0.04 -11.02 -6.21
N SER A 128 -0.81 -10.13 -6.70
CA SER A 128 -0.69 -9.55 -8.04
C SER A 128 0.54 -8.66 -8.16
N LYS A 129 0.78 -7.82 -7.15
CA LYS A 129 1.94 -6.92 -7.10
C LYS A 129 3.26 -7.69 -7.05
N ALA A 130 3.34 -8.73 -6.20
CA ALA A 130 4.52 -9.60 -6.12
C ALA A 130 4.82 -10.29 -7.46
N THR A 131 3.76 -10.74 -8.19
CA THR A 131 3.92 -11.33 -9.53
C THR A 131 4.35 -10.29 -10.55
N ALA A 132 3.77 -9.07 -10.51
CA ALA A 132 4.17 -7.97 -11.37
C ALA A 132 5.63 -7.57 -11.15
N SER A 133 6.07 -7.49 -9.91
CA SER A 133 7.46 -7.20 -9.55
C SER A 133 8.42 -8.28 -10.04
N ARG A 134 8.02 -9.57 -9.96
CA ARG A 134 8.79 -10.67 -10.52
C ARG A 134 8.94 -10.56 -12.03
N ILE A 135 7.84 -10.37 -12.77
CA ILE A 135 7.87 -10.19 -14.23
C ILE A 135 8.77 -9.01 -14.62
N LEU A 136 8.63 -7.89 -13.91
CA LEU A 136 9.43 -6.69 -14.18
C LEU A 136 10.92 -6.94 -13.99
N ASN A 137 11.31 -7.62 -12.93
CA ASN A 137 12.72 -7.83 -12.59
C ASN A 137 13.33 -8.98 -13.39
N GLU A 138 12.65 -10.14 -13.48
CA GLU A 138 13.21 -11.35 -14.10
C GLU A 138 13.07 -11.32 -15.63
N GLU A 139 11.89 -10.95 -16.16
CA GLU A 139 11.61 -11.08 -17.59
C GLU A 139 11.90 -9.81 -18.39
N ILE A 140 11.72 -8.60 -17.78
CA ILE A 140 11.90 -7.33 -18.51
C ILE A 140 13.29 -6.75 -18.28
N ARG A 141 13.71 -6.64 -17.04
CA ARG A 141 15.02 -6.04 -16.72
C ARG A 141 16.16 -7.03 -16.88
N HIS A 142 15.86 -8.33 -17.11
CA HIS A 142 16.83 -9.41 -17.10
C HIS A 142 17.74 -9.41 -15.86
N ASN A 143 17.33 -8.66 -14.86
CA ASN A 143 17.80 -8.85 -13.51
C ASN A 143 17.12 -10.15 -13.07
N THR A 144 17.64 -11.28 -13.53
CA THR A 144 17.48 -12.49 -12.77
C THR A 144 17.88 -12.06 -11.36
N ARG A 145 16.88 -11.82 -10.50
CA ARG A 145 17.17 -11.96 -9.07
C ARG A 145 17.56 -13.42 -9.00
N PRO A 146 18.87 -13.74 -8.94
CA PRO A 146 19.20 -15.06 -8.50
C PRO A 146 18.43 -15.21 -7.20
N THR A 147 18.07 -16.41 -6.86
CA THR A 147 17.72 -16.77 -5.47
C THR A 147 18.78 -16.21 -4.51
N THR A 148 19.86 -15.76 -5.04
CA THR A 148 21.02 -15.10 -4.45
C THR A 148 20.86 -13.59 -4.59
N GLN A 149 20.55 -12.91 -3.49
CA GLN A 149 20.52 -11.46 -3.41
C GLN A 149 21.99 -10.95 -3.34
N ASP A 150 22.33 -9.95 -4.16
CA ASP A 150 23.65 -9.34 -4.09
C ASP A 150 23.63 -8.14 -3.11
N HIS A 151 24.70 -8.01 -2.32
CA HIS A 151 24.95 -6.88 -1.42
C HIS A 151 23.86 -6.62 -0.37
N ILE A 152 23.60 -7.58 0.51
CA ILE A 152 22.69 -7.36 1.65
C ILE A 152 23.45 -6.72 2.83
N ILE A 153 22.78 -5.80 3.52
CA ILE A 153 23.25 -5.16 4.74
C ILE A 153 22.20 -5.35 5.83
N ILE A 154 22.58 -6.00 6.93
CA ILE A 154 21.69 -6.25 8.06
C ILE A 154 22.25 -5.52 9.27
N LYS A 155 21.46 -4.62 9.86
CA LYS A 155 21.80 -3.92 11.10
C LYS A 155 21.15 -4.59 12.29
N THR A 156 21.90 -4.83 13.34
CA THR A 156 21.39 -5.38 14.61
C THR A 156 21.91 -4.52 15.75
N ILE A 157 21.03 -4.07 16.63
CA ILE A 157 21.36 -3.29 17.82
C ILE A 157 21.07 -4.15 19.06
N SER A 158 22.06 -4.31 19.92
CA SER A 158 21.91 -5.04 21.18
C SER A 158 22.59 -4.24 22.31
N GLY A 159 21.81 -3.49 23.07
CA GLY A 159 22.31 -2.55 24.07
C GLY A 159 23.21 -1.47 23.44
N ASP A 160 24.41 -1.28 23.98
CA ASP A 160 25.40 -0.33 23.47
C ASP A 160 26.18 -0.82 22.24
N THR A 161 25.94 -2.06 21.82
CA THR A 161 26.66 -2.69 20.68
C THR A 161 25.77 -2.65 19.43
N GLN A 162 26.26 -1.99 18.40
CA GLN A 162 25.66 -2.01 17.06
C GLN A 162 26.48 -2.94 16.17
N ARG A 163 25.80 -3.85 15.47
CA ARG A 163 26.44 -4.76 14.52
C ARG A 163 25.86 -4.55 13.13
N VAL A 164 26.74 -4.42 12.15
CA VAL A 164 26.40 -4.35 10.73
C VAL A 164 26.96 -5.60 10.06
N THR A 165 26.07 -6.43 9.54
CA THR A 165 26.44 -7.62 8.77
C THR A 165 26.25 -7.33 7.29
N TYR A 166 27.30 -7.41 6.51
CA TYR A 166 27.30 -7.32 5.06
C TYR A 166 27.51 -8.71 4.49
N ALA A 167 26.75 -9.10 3.47
CA ALA A 167 27.03 -10.28 2.66
C ALA A 167 26.97 -9.92 1.18
N ASN A 168 27.96 -10.36 0.41
CA ASN A 168 28.04 -10.10 -1.01
C ASN A 168 26.94 -10.85 -1.77
N LYS A 169 26.64 -12.10 -1.36
CA LYS A 169 25.53 -12.88 -1.92
C LYS A 169 24.72 -13.55 -0.82
N PHE A 170 23.42 -13.57 -1.00
CA PHE A 170 22.46 -14.22 -0.11
C PHE A 170 21.44 -15.03 -0.90
N ASP A 171 21.28 -16.29 -0.60
CA ASP A 171 20.27 -17.19 -1.16
C ASP A 171 19.22 -17.53 -0.11
N GLU A 172 18.00 -16.99 -0.29
CA GLU A 172 16.88 -17.21 0.64
C GLU A 172 16.47 -18.69 0.68
N LYS A 173 16.46 -19.39 -0.45
CA LYS A 173 15.99 -20.78 -0.54
C LYS A 173 16.96 -21.77 0.07
N LEU A 174 18.26 -21.54 -0.14
CA LEU A 174 19.31 -22.35 0.44
C LEU A 174 19.66 -21.93 1.86
N GLY A 175 19.19 -20.75 2.33
CA GLY A 175 19.60 -20.17 3.60
C GLY A 175 21.11 -19.95 3.67
N LYS A 176 21.73 -19.47 2.57
CA LYS A 176 23.19 -19.36 2.43
C LYS A 176 23.58 -17.89 2.18
N MET A 177 24.63 -17.45 2.87
CA MET A 177 25.35 -16.20 2.61
C MET A 177 26.78 -16.49 2.11
N THR A 178 27.32 -15.61 1.27
CA THR A 178 28.72 -15.70 0.82
C THR A 178 29.41 -14.35 0.94
N ASP A 179 30.73 -14.38 1.19
CA ASP A 179 31.61 -13.22 1.39
C ASP A 179 31.03 -12.27 2.45
N ILE A 180 30.96 -12.77 3.67
CA ILE A 180 30.34 -12.10 4.82
C ILE A 180 31.37 -11.22 5.51
N THR A 181 30.99 -9.97 5.81
CA THR A 181 31.72 -9.07 6.68
C THR A 181 30.78 -8.58 7.78
N ILE A 182 31.21 -8.74 9.03
CA ILE A 182 30.44 -8.31 10.22
C ILE A 182 31.29 -7.28 10.94
N GLU A 183 30.77 -6.06 11.04
CA GLU A 183 31.37 -4.97 11.80
C GLU A 183 30.61 -4.78 13.10
N GLU A 184 31.32 -4.80 14.20
CA GLU A 184 30.76 -4.60 15.54
C GLU A 184 31.25 -3.26 16.10
N PHE A 185 30.30 -2.37 16.37
CA PHE A 185 30.53 -1.04 16.93
C PHE A 185 30.24 -1.04 18.42
N ASN A 186 31.12 -0.48 19.20
CA ASN A 186 30.90 -0.18 20.61
C ASN A 186 31.02 1.33 20.81
N LYS A 187 29.97 1.99 21.32
CA LYS A 187 29.93 3.45 21.50
C LYS A 187 30.35 4.25 20.27
N GLY A 188 29.98 3.80 19.08
CA GLY A 188 30.26 4.47 17.81
C GLY A 188 31.65 4.23 17.20
N LYS A 189 32.52 3.43 17.84
CA LYS A 189 33.80 2.99 17.29
C LYS A 189 33.75 1.52 16.90
N ILE A 190 34.48 1.15 15.84
CA ILE A 190 34.57 -0.26 15.41
C ILE A 190 35.45 -1.00 16.43
N ALA A 191 34.84 -1.94 17.15
CA ALA A 191 35.52 -2.78 18.12
C ALA A 191 36.01 -4.09 17.51
N ARG A 192 35.31 -4.64 16.53
CA ARG A 192 35.61 -5.93 15.92
C ARG A 192 35.15 -5.98 14.47
N ILE A 193 35.96 -6.60 13.62
CA ILE A 193 35.58 -6.97 12.25
C ILE A 193 35.73 -8.48 12.12
N GLN A 194 34.71 -9.14 11.57
CA GLN A 194 34.73 -10.56 11.26
C GLN A 194 34.48 -10.73 9.77
N THR A 195 35.25 -11.56 9.12
CA THR A 195 35.06 -11.94 7.72
C THR A 195 34.87 -13.43 7.63
N ALA A 196 33.99 -13.90 6.75
CA ALA A 196 33.78 -15.32 6.50
C ALA A 196 33.43 -15.55 5.02
N LYS A 197 33.88 -16.69 4.48
CA LYS A 197 33.56 -17.04 3.09
C LYS A 197 32.09 -17.41 2.89
N GLU A 198 31.55 -18.17 3.83
CA GLU A 198 30.19 -18.70 3.72
C GLU A 198 29.49 -18.69 5.08
N GLY A 199 28.17 -18.59 5.03
CA GLY A 199 27.29 -18.73 6.20
C GLY A 199 26.04 -19.50 5.83
N TYR A 200 25.54 -20.31 6.76
CA TYR A 200 24.38 -21.18 6.59
C TYR A 200 23.39 -21.01 7.72
N TRP A 201 22.12 -21.06 7.38
CA TRP A 201 21.02 -21.06 8.37
C TRP A 201 20.75 -22.50 8.80
N GLU A 202 21.08 -22.82 10.03
CA GLU A 202 20.87 -24.14 10.62
C GLU A 202 20.35 -24.01 12.05
N ASN A 203 19.35 -24.84 12.40
CA ASN A 203 18.78 -24.91 13.76
C ASN A 203 18.38 -23.55 14.38
N GLY A 204 17.85 -22.62 13.54
CA GLY A 204 17.37 -21.32 14.03
C GLY A 204 18.48 -20.28 14.27
N SER A 205 19.70 -20.53 13.78
CA SER A 205 20.83 -19.60 13.91
C SER A 205 21.70 -19.60 12.64
N TRP A 206 22.45 -18.52 12.45
CA TRP A 206 23.42 -18.42 11.37
C TRP A 206 24.78 -18.95 11.82
N ARG A 207 25.31 -19.88 11.06
CA ARG A 207 26.64 -20.43 11.22
C ARG A 207 27.53 -19.93 10.09
N ILE A 208 28.60 -19.24 10.41
CA ILE A 208 29.63 -18.78 9.45
C ILE A 208 30.83 -19.68 9.47
N VAL A 209 31.43 -19.90 8.29
CA VAL A 209 32.52 -20.87 8.08
C VAL A 209 33.72 -20.21 7.40
N ASP A 210 34.91 -20.68 7.75
CA ASP A 210 36.20 -20.30 7.14
C ASP A 210 36.41 -18.77 7.16
N GLY A 211 36.60 -18.25 8.36
CA GLY A 211 36.69 -16.80 8.55
C GLY A 211 37.84 -16.35 9.44
N ASN A 212 37.96 -15.01 9.50
CA ASN A 212 38.93 -14.32 10.36
C ASN A 212 38.18 -13.34 11.26
N VAL A 213 38.69 -13.15 12.47
CA VAL A 213 38.25 -12.14 13.43
C VAL A 213 39.39 -11.19 13.68
N PHE A 214 39.12 -9.89 13.58
CA PHE A 214 40.04 -8.82 13.91
C PHE A 214 39.47 -8.01 15.07
N ALA A 215 40.16 -7.94 16.18
CA ALA A 215 39.83 -6.99 17.24
C ALA A 215 40.66 -5.72 17.03
N LEU A 216 39.98 -4.57 17.09
CA LEU A 216 40.61 -3.27 16.87
C LEU A 216 40.83 -2.55 18.20
N ASP A 217 41.93 -1.79 18.30
CA ASP A 217 42.23 -0.90 19.42
C ASP A 217 41.56 0.47 19.22
N ASP A 218 41.48 1.28 20.25
CA ASP A 218 40.91 2.64 20.27
C ASP A 218 41.49 3.59 19.19
N LYS A 219 42.62 3.22 18.56
CA LYS A 219 43.33 3.94 17.49
C LYS A 219 43.15 3.30 16.10
N ASP A 220 42.14 2.44 15.91
CA ASP A 220 41.89 1.68 14.69
C ASP A 220 43.04 0.74 14.27
N GLY A 221 43.96 0.41 15.20
CA GLY A 221 45.02 -0.58 15.01
C GLY A 221 44.51 -2.00 15.27
N VAL A 222 44.96 -2.98 14.49
CA VAL A 222 44.65 -4.41 14.75
C VAL A 222 45.36 -4.87 16.00
N GLN A 223 44.61 -5.05 17.09
CA GLN A 223 45.14 -5.53 18.37
C GLN A 223 45.36 -7.04 18.35
N SER A 224 44.47 -7.80 17.75
CA SER A 224 44.59 -9.25 17.60
C SER A 224 43.84 -9.76 16.38
N SER A 225 44.32 -10.86 15.81
CA SER A 225 43.63 -11.58 14.75
C SER A 225 43.58 -13.07 15.04
N ALA A 226 42.45 -13.70 14.79
CA ALA A 226 42.25 -15.13 14.94
C ALA A 226 41.49 -15.71 13.75
N LYS A 227 41.86 -16.93 13.36
CA LYS A 227 41.09 -17.70 12.36
C LYS A 227 40.14 -18.65 13.07
N PHE A 228 38.95 -18.79 12.51
CA PHE A 228 37.99 -19.79 12.97
C PHE A 228 37.51 -20.67 11.80
N LYS A 229 37.23 -21.94 12.09
CA LYS A 229 36.64 -22.84 11.10
C LYS A 229 35.12 -22.67 11.05
N GLU A 230 34.49 -22.56 12.19
CA GLU A 230 33.07 -22.36 12.33
C GLU A 230 32.76 -21.46 13.53
N GLN A 231 31.75 -20.60 13.38
CA GLN A 231 31.25 -19.73 14.44
C GLN A 231 29.78 -19.48 14.27
N ILE A 232 28.98 -19.53 15.36
CA ILE A 232 27.60 -19.11 15.37
C ILE A 232 27.57 -17.60 15.59
N ILE A 233 26.86 -16.89 14.71
CA ILE A 233 26.63 -15.45 14.87
C ILE A 233 25.25 -15.21 15.48
N PRO A 234 25.14 -14.26 16.42
CA PRO A 234 23.86 -13.89 17.02
C PRO A 234 23.03 -13.00 16.09
N LEU A 235 22.68 -13.55 14.92
CA LEU A 235 21.80 -12.94 13.95
C LEU A 235 20.46 -13.70 14.02
N ASN A 236 19.50 -13.13 14.72
CA ASN A 236 18.22 -13.78 15.03
C ASN A 236 17.19 -13.70 13.89
N PHE A 237 17.62 -13.41 12.66
CA PHE A 237 16.73 -13.30 11.51
C PHE A 237 16.84 -14.50 10.61
N SER A 238 15.69 -15.12 10.34
CA SER A 238 15.59 -16.20 9.35
C SER A 238 15.84 -15.69 7.94
N PRO A 239 16.23 -16.57 6.99
CA PRO A 239 16.42 -16.19 5.58
C PRO A 239 15.25 -15.43 4.98
N LYS A 240 14.02 -15.84 5.32
CA LYS A 240 12.79 -15.18 4.89
C LYS A 240 12.64 -13.75 5.43
N GLN A 241 13.02 -13.51 6.67
CA GLN A 241 12.97 -12.17 7.27
C GLN A 241 13.98 -11.22 6.65
N ILE A 242 15.16 -11.73 6.30
CA ILE A 242 16.21 -10.94 5.60
C ILE A 242 15.70 -10.52 4.21
N SER A 243 14.99 -11.40 3.51
CA SER A 243 14.44 -11.08 2.19
C SER A 243 13.36 -10.00 2.21
N TRP A 244 12.71 -9.76 3.35
CA TRP A 244 11.68 -8.71 3.49
C TRP A 244 12.23 -7.29 3.34
N GLU A 245 13.49 -7.06 3.66
CA GLU A 245 14.12 -5.74 3.52
C GLU A 245 14.17 -5.25 2.05
N GLN A 246 14.11 -6.20 1.11
CA GLN A 246 14.10 -5.90 -0.33
C GLN A 246 12.72 -5.92 -0.96
N LYS A 247 11.69 -6.38 -0.25
CA LYS A 247 10.31 -6.33 -0.73
C LYS A 247 9.71 -4.96 -0.49
N GLU A 248 9.02 -4.44 -1.48
CA GLU A 248 8.19 -3.25 -1.27
C GLU A 248 7.03 -3.61 -0.33
N PRO A 249 6.67 -2.72 0.62
CA PRO A 249 5.58 -2.99 1.56
C PRO A 249 4.25 -3.33 0.88
N GLU A 250 4.02 -2.83 -0.34
CA GLU A 250 2.84 -3.12 -1.14
C GLU A 250 2.74 -4.59 -1.62
N GLU A 251 3.87 -5.30 -1.66
CA GLU A 251 3.95 -6.72 -2.07
C GLU A 251 3.69 -7.69 -0.90
N MET A 252 3.69 -7.19 0.33
CA MET A 252 3.56 -7.98 1.55
C MET A 252 2.09 -8.04 2.01
N THR A 253 1.67 -9.14 2.60
CA THR A 253 0.39 -9.23 3.31
C THR A 253 0.45 -8.46 4.64
N ILE A 254 -0.71 -8.13 5.24
CA ILE A 254 -0.75 -7.49 6.57
C ILE A 254 -0.03 -8.35 7.62
N ARG A 255 -0.10 -9.68 7.51
CA ARG A 255 0.60 -10.57 8.41
C ARG A 255 2.12 -10.44 8.27
N GLU A 256 2.64 -10.49 7.03
CA GLU A 256 4.07 -10.31 6.76
C GLU A 256 4.55 -8.91 7.19
N LEU A 257 3.75 -7.87 6.93
CA LEU A 257 4.06 -6.51 7.38
C LEU A 257 4.16 -6.42 8.91
N ARG A 258 3.27 -7.06 9.65
CA ARG A 258 3.32 -7.08 11.13
C ARG A 258 4.57 -7.79 11.65
N GLU A 259 4.91 -8.93 11.07
CA GLU A 259 6.13 -9.66 11.42
C GLU A 259 7.38 -8.81 11.08
N TYR A 260 7.37 -8.10 9.94
CA TYR A 260 8.46 -7.20 9.57
C TYR A 260 8.54 -5.97 10.48
N ILE A 261 7.42 -5.39 10.89
CA ILE A 261 7.35 -4.30 11.85
C ILE A 261 7.98 -4.72 13.19
N SER A 262 7.59 -5.89 13.71
CA SER A 262 8.14 -6.37 14.99
C SER A 262 9.68 -6.57 14.91
N MET A 263 10.18 -6.98 13.75
CA MET A 263 11.60 -7.07 13.49
C MET A 263 12.27 -5.70 13.51
N LEU A 264 11.71 -4.70 12.80
CA LEU A 264 12.25 -3.33 12.77
C LEU A 264 12.24 -2.68 14.16
N GLU A 265 11.15 -2.85 14.91
CA GLU A 265 11.03 -2.33 16.27
C GLU A 265 12.04 -2.98 17.23
N SER A 266 12.33 -4.28 17.07
CA SER A 266 13.38 -4.95 17.84
C SER A 266 14.78 -4.41 17.53
N GLN A 267 14.97 -3.84 16.34
CA GLN A 267 16.22 -3.20 15.90
C GLN A 267 16.28 -1.70 16.23
N HIS A 268 15.30 -1.17 16.98
CA HIS A 268 15.15 0.28 17.22
C HIS A 268 15.07 1.11 15.92
N SER A 269 14.64 0.47 14.83
CA SER A 269 14.47 1.10 13.52
C SER A 269 13.03 1.59 13.35
N SER A 270 12.83 2.68 12.59
CA SER A 270 11.50 3.23 12.35
C SER A 270 10.68 2.31 11.45
N ALA A 271 9.52 1.89 11.92
CA ALA A 271 8.54 1.12 11.16
C ALA A 271 7.36 1.97 10.62
N ALA A 272 7.52 3.30 10.62
CA ALA A 272 6.45 4.23 10.26
C ALA A 272 5.91 4.01 8.84
N ARG A 273 6.79 3.69 7.87
CA ARG A 273 6.40 3.38 6.48
C ARG A 273 5.51 2.15 6.40
N GLN A 274 5.85 1.08 7.11
CA GLN A 274 5.12 -0.19 7.14
C GLN A 274 3.77 -0.04 7.84
N TRP A 275 3.73 0.70 8.95
CA TRP A 275 2.47 1.04 9.63
C TRP A 275 1.55 1.86 8.74
N CYS A 276 2.07 2.87 8.03
CA CYS A 276 1.27 3.63 7.06
C CYS A 276 0.68 2.72 5.99
N GLU A 277 1.44 1.74 5.49
CA GLU A 277 0.94 0.80 4.48
C GLU A 277 -0.24 -0.02 5.01
N ILE A 278 -0.14 -0.59 6.22
CA ILE A 278 -1.25 -1.33 6.86
C ILE A 278 -2.49 -0.44 6.98
N PHE A 279 -2.32 0.80 7.49
CA PHE A 279 -3.45 1.71 7.66
C PHE A 279 -4.05 2.18 6.33
N MET A 280 -3.25 2.40 5.30
CA MET A 280 -3.74 2.78 3.97
C MET A 280 -4.60 1.68 3.34
N ARG A 281 -4.27 0.40 3.53
CA ARG A 281 -5.08 -0.74 3.04
C ARG A 281 -6.49 -0.79 3.60
N ILE A 282 -6.70 -0.19 4.75
CA ILE A 282 -8.02 -0.09 5.39
C ILE A 282 -8.67 1.25 5.04
N ASN A 283 -7.91 2.35 5.11
CA ASN A 283 -8.44 3.69 4.97
C ASN A 283 -8.84 4.04 3.54
N ILE A 284 -8.08 3.59 2.53
CA ILE A 284 -8.44 3.85 1.12
C ILE A 284 -9.77 3.19 0.76
N PRO A 285 -10.02 1.89 1.01
CA PRO A 285 -11.32 1.28 0.84
C PRO A 285 -12.46 1.97 1.60
N LEU A 286 -12.20 2.38 2.85
CA LEU A 286 -13.18 3.03 3.70
C LEU A 286 -13.65 4.38 3.13
N ALA A 287 -12.83 5.05 2.34
CA ALA A 287 -13.21 6.25 1.62
C ALA A 287 -14.44 6.05 0.71
N SER A 288 -14.68 4.83 0.21
CA SER A 288 -15.87 4.52 -0.60
C SER A 288 -17.16 4.84 0.14
N PHE A 289 -17.25 4.57 1.44
CA PHE A 289 -18.38 4.90 2.28
C PHE A 289 -18.56 6.43 2.44
N PHE A 290 -17.49 7.15 2.73
CA PHE A 290 -17.56 8.61 2.89
C PHE A 290 -17.85 9.31 1.57
N PHE A 291 -17.31 8.82 0.49
CA PHE A 291 -17.57 9.33 -0.86
C PHE A 291 -19.00 9.05 -1.32
N ALA A 292 -19.59 7.92 -0.94
CA ALA A 292 -21.00 7.67 -1.13
C ALA A 292 -21.88 8.74 -0.46
N MET A 293 -21.54 9.10 0.78
CA MET A 293 -22.23 10.11 1.56
C MET A 293 -22.10 11.51 0.93
N ILE A 294 -20.86 11.93 0.63
CA ILE A 294 -20.59 13.24 0.02
C ILE A 294 -21.23 13.32 -1.36
N GLY A 295 -21.09 12.28 -2.18
CA GLY A 295 -21.63 12.21 -3.54
C GLY A 295 -23.16 12.36 -3.56
N ALA A 296 -23.87 11.67 -2.68
CA ALA A 296 -25.31 11.80 -2.55
C ALA A 296 -25.71 13.24 -2.18
N CYS A 297 -25.01 13.86 -1.22
CA CYS A 297 -25.31 15.23 -0.79
C CYS A 297 -25.01 16.28 -1.86
N LEU A 298 -23.88 16.17 -2.54
CA LEU A 298 -23.48 17.09 -3.60
C LEU A 298 -24.31 16.89 -4.88
N GLY A 299 -24.73 15.66 -5.18
CA GLY A 299 -25.63 15.35 -6.30
C GLY A 299 -27.03 15.93 -6.11
N THR A 300 -27.50 16.08 -4.87
CA THR A 300 -28.81 16.68 -4.57
C THR A 300 -28.74 18.19 -4.70
N GLN A 301 -29.11 18.71 -5.85
CA GLN A 301 -29.12 20.17 -6.15
C GLN A 301 -30.55 20.68 -6.37
N LYS A 302 -30.76 21.99 -6.10
CA LYS A 302 -32.10 22.63 -6.29
C LYS A 302 -32.43 22.93 -7.76
N GLN A 303 -31.46 22.97 -8.64
CA GLN A 303 -31.61 23.29 -10.06
C GLN A 303 -31.29 22.10 -10.97
N ARG A 304 -31.87 22.05 -12.15
CA ARG A 304 -31.56 21.05 -13.17
C ARG A 304 -30.10 21.23 -13.63
N THR A 305 -29.22 20.39 -13.14
CA THR A 305 -27.81 20.36 -13.55
C THR A 305 -27.57 19.20 -14.50
N SER A 306 -26.73 19.41 -15.52
CA SER A 306 -26.36 18.32 -16.44
C SER A 306 -25.48 17.29 -15.74
N SER A 307 -25.50 16.04 -16.21
CA SER A 307 -24.62 14.95 -15.73
C SER A 307 -23.12 15.33 -15.80
N SER A 308 -22.74 16.21 -16.73
CA SER A 308 -21.36 16.68 -16.89
C SER A 308 -20.85 17.47 -15.68
N ILE A 309 -21.72 18.21 -14.99
CA ILE A 309 -21.36 18.97 -13.78
C ILE A 309 -21.02 18.01 -12.64
N GLY A 310 -21.77 16.91 -12.52
CA GLY A 310 -21.46 15.85 -11.53
C GLY A 310 -20.07 15.26 -11.71
N LEU A 311 -19.67 15.00 -12.96
CA LEU A 311 -18.34 14.50 -13.27
C LEU A 311 -17.27 15.52 -12.89
N GLY A 312 -17.44 16.80 -13.24
CA GLY A 312 -16.50 17.87 -12.87
C GLY A 312 -16.32 17.99 -11.34
N ILE A 313 -17.44 18.00 -10.58
CA ILE A 313 -17.40 18.04 -9.11
C ILE A 313 -16.67 16.82 -8.54
N SER A 314 -16.93 15.62 -9.10
CA SER A 314 -16.25 14.40 -8.61
C SER A 314 -14.75 14.49 -8.76
N ILE A 315 -14.24 14.98 -9.90
CA ILE A 315 -12.80 15.13 -10.13
C ILE A 315 -12.18 16.09 -9.10
N ILE A 316 -12.82 17.22 -8.82
CA ILE A 316 -12.33 18.21 -7.84
C ILE A 316 -12.26 17.58 -6.43
N VAL A 317 -13.33 16.91 -6.00
CA VAL A 317 -13.39 16.27 -4.67
C VAL A 317 -12.33 15.16 -4.56
N ILE A 318 -12.18 14.33 -5.59
CA ILE A 318 -11.18 13.28 -5.67
C ILE A 318 -9.78 13.89 -5.57
N PHE A 319 -9.50 14.93 -6.34
CA PHE A 319 -8.20 15.60 -6.34
C PHE A 319 -7.84 16.14 -4.95
N ILE A 320 -8.77 16.85 -4.31
CA ILE A 320 -8.57 17.39 -2.94
C ILE A 320 -8.30 16.26 -1.95
N TYR A 321 -9.10 15.19 -2.00
CA TYR A 321 -8.93 14.05 -1.09
C TYR A 321 -7.55 13.40 -1.25
N TYR A 322 -7.15 13.06 -2.49
CA TYR A 322 -5.86 12.40 -2.72
C TYR A 322 -4.67 13.33 -2.50
N ALA A 323 -4.80 14.64 -2.72
CA ALA A 323 -3.77 15.61 -2.38
C ALA A 323 -3.54 15.65 -0.86
N VAL A 324 -4.63 15.75 -0.07
CA VAL A 324 -4.55 15.70 1.40
C VAL A 324 -3.96 14.36 1.85
N MET A 325 -4.44 13.24 1.29
CA MET A 325 -3.95 11.90 1.62
C MET A 325 -2.45 11.75 1.35
N THR A 326 -1.98 12.17 0.18
CA THR A 326 -0.56 12.08 -0.20
C THR A 326 0.31 12.92 0.75
N PHE A 327 -0.13 14.15 1.06
CA PHE A 327 0.59 15.02 1.97
C PHE A 327 0.66 14.44 3.38
N THR A 328 -0.48 14.03 3.95
CA THR A 328 -0.52 13.50 5.33
C THR A 328 0.19 12.16 5.47
N THR A 329 0.03 11.24 4.49
CA THR A 329 0.76 9.96 4.50
C THR A 329 2.25 10.15 4.29
N GLY A 330 2.67 11.16 3.53
CA GLY A 330 4.08 11.56 3.41
C GLY A 330 4.68 11.95 4.77
N LEU A 331 3.96 12.78 5.56
CA LEU A 331 4.35 13.12 6.92
C LEU A 331 4.38 11.91 7.85
N GLY A 332 3.41 10.99 7.70
CA GLY A 332 3.36 9.74 8.47
C GLY A 332 4.53 8.80 8.16
N LYS A 333 4.83 8.58 6.88
CA LYS A 333 5.98 7.76 6.43
C LYS A 333 7.32 8.36 6.86
N GLY A 334 7.41 9.69 6.91
CA GLY A 334 8.60 10.41 7.37
C GLY A 334 8.74 10.50 8.90
N GLY A 335 7.77 9.99 9.68
CA GLY A 335 7.81 10.00 11.14
C GLY A 335 7.43 11.34 11.80
N ALA A 336 7.05 12.36 11.01
CA ALA A 336 6.63 13.67 11.54
C ALA A 336 5.22 13.65 12.16
N MET A 337 4.42 12.62 11.83
CA MET A 337 3.06 12.42 12.34
C MET A 337 2.84 10.92 12.66
N PRO A 338 2.08 10.60 13.72
CA PRO A 338 1.71 9.19 13.98
C PRO A 338 1.03 8.55 12.75
N PRO A 339 1.48 7.37 12.29
CA PRO A 339 1.00 6.73 11.05
C PRO A 339 -0.52 6.59 10.97
N LEU A 340 -1.17 6.25 12.10
CA LEU A 340 -2.62 6.12 12.19
C LEU A 340 -3.33 7.44 11.86
N LEU A 341 -2.92 8.53 12.49
CA LEU A 341 -3.53 9.86 12.26
C LEU A 341 -3.27 10.34 10.84
N ALA A 342 -2.06 10.17 10.34
CA ALA A 342 -1.68 10.54 8.99
C ALA A 342 -2.57 9.89 7.92
N CYS A 343 -2.87 8.60 8.07
CA CYS A 343 -3.70 7.87 7.13
C CYS A 343 -5.21 8.12 7.33
N MET A 344 -5.69 8.36 8.57
CA MET A 344 -7.12 8.55 8.85
C MET A 344 -7.61 9.97 8.60
N LEU A 345 -6.74 10.98 8.63
CA LEU A 345 -7.12 12.39 8.53
C LEU A 345 -8.01 12.71 7.31
N PRO A 346 -7.71 12.25 6.08
CA PRO A 346 -8.56 12.50 4.93
C PRO A 346 -10.00 11.97 5.10
N ASN A 347 -10.13 10.78 5.69
CA ASN A 347 -11.41 10.17 5.95
C ASN A 347 -12.21 10.89 7.05
N ILE A 348 -11.53 11.38 8.09
CA ILE A 348 -12.14 12.20 9.15
C ILE A 348 -12.70 13.50 8.57
N LEU A 349 -11.93 14.17 7.70
CA LEU A 349 -12.37 15.37 7.01
C LEU A 349 -13.60 15.08 6.11
N CYS A 350 -13.57 13.98 5.36
CA CYS A 350 -14.70 13.56 4.54
C CYS A 350 -15.94 13.22 5.37
N LEU A 351 -15.77 12.56 6.52
CA LEU A 351 -16.87 12.28 7.46
C LEU A 351 -17.50 13.58 7.96
N GLY A 352 -16.68 14.53 8.44
CA GLY A 352 -17.15 15.83 8.91
C GLY A 352 -17.90 16.61 7.83
N ALA A 353 -17.32 16.70 6.63
CA ALA A 353 -17.97 17.35 5.49
C ALA A 353 -19.29 16.67 5.10
N GLY A 354 -19.28 15.33 5.04
CA GLY A 354 -20.48 14.56 4.69
C GLY A 354 -21.61 14.72 5.70
N LEU A 355 -21.31 14.64 7.00
CA LEU A 355 -22.31 14.86 8.06
C LEU A 355 -22.87 16.28 8.05
N TYR A 356 -22.02 17.28 7.85
CA TYR A 356 -22.46 18.67 7.71
C TYR A 356 -23.41 18.84 6.51
N LEU A 357 -23.05 18.31 5.35
CA LEU A 357 -23.86 18.37 4.14
C LEU A 357 -25.20 17.62 4.31
N MET A 358 -25.18 16.44 4.94
CA MET A 358 -26.41 15.68 5.21
C MET A 358 -27.35 16.45 6.13
N LYS A 359 -26.85 17.05 7.20
CA LYS A 359 -27.66 17.88 8.11
C LYS A 359 -28.30 19.06 7.37
N LYS A 360 -27.50 19.77 6.54
CA LYS A 360 -27.97 20.92 5.74
C LYS A 360 -29.05 20.53 4.71
N LYS A 361 -28.97 19.30 4.14
CA LYS A 361 -29.96 18.84 3.14
C LYS A 361 -31.23 18.25 3.76
N ASN A 362 -31.17 17.82 5.02
CA ASN A 362 -32.36 17.32 5.74
C ASN A 362 -33.20 18.44 6.36
N ALA A 363 -32.58 19.57 6.69
CA ALA A 363 -33.26 20.82 7.07
C ALA A 363 -33.96 21.43 5.86
#